data_63641b18875db1a57ac59537a76e3af6
#
_entry.id   63641b18875db1a57ac59537a76e3af6
#
_cell.length_a   1.000
_cell.length_b   1.000
_cell.length_c   1.000
_cell.angle_alpha   90.00
_cell.angle_beta   90.00
_cell.angle_gamma   90.00
#
_symmetry.space_group_name_H-M   'P 1'
#
loop_
_entity.id
_entity.type
_entity.pdbx_description
1 polymer ?
#
loop_
_entity_poly.entity_id
_entity_poly.type
_entity_poly.pdbx_seq_one_letter_code
_entity_poly.pdbx_strand_id
1 'polypeptide(L)'
;MLQKALILVFAVAGIAGCVGCSTTSHYVYATLPAANELAVYREDPFSGTLTELAGTPYTIGDGAHSVVIHPSGKFLYVANPGQNENDISLFDILSNGYLNEIPPRTTVAPNGTQPALLAMDPAGNYLYVMNTGSDNISVFSIDSTGGLTQVPNSPFFIGLTPLNMVLTPSGDFLYVSVAGGQIGTSNGSILGFSVSSGALQLLNPPLTSADGVNPNGLVIDPSGSYMYVANTQSDSISIFAISPPNTPPGTLQQVIGSPLDDIYSDPFALLLDPKGQFLYVANQGSSNVAVYSIDSTTGLPTALTTSTSAFAFTTEGSPSFLVEDPNGNYLFVGNQGSSAGIQAFGVNSGNLNPLLTYAVGNTPSSIAVAP
;
A
#
# COMPACT_ATOMS: atom_id res chain seq x y z
N MET A 1 40.65 39.13 43.56
CA MET A 1 39.35 39.03 42.87
C MET A 1 39.68 38.63 41.43
N LEU A 2 39.66 37.30 41.14
CA LEU A 2 39.87 36.79 39.79
C LEU A 2 38.50 36.46 39.21
N GLN A 3 38.15 37.18 38.16
CA GLN A 3 36.96 36.90 37.33
C GLN A 3 37.28 35.72 36.40
N LYS A 4 36.60 34.58 36.56
CA LYS A 4 36.65 33.44 35.63
C LYS A 4 35.79 33.78 34.43
N ALA A 5 36.38 33.95 33.27
CA ALA A 5 35.67 34.00 31.99
C ALA A 5 35.16 32.60 31.63
N LEU A 6 33.83 32.46 31.46
CA LEU A 6 33.18 31.24 30.97
C LEU A 6 33.25 31.27 29.45
N ILE A 7 34.08 30.42 28.85
CA ILE A 7 34.11 30.24 27.41
C ILE A 7 32.99 29.28 27.05
N LEU A 8 31.93 29.80 26.40
CA LEU A 8 30.83 29.01 25.83
C LEU A 8 31.31 28.50 24.47
N VAL A 9 31.64 27.23 24.41
CA VAL A 9 31.93 26.53 23.13
C VAL A 9 30.62 26.19 22.48
N PHE A 10 30.22 26.93 21.45
CA PHE A 10 29.15 26.50 20.55
C PHE A 10 29.70 25.35 19.69
N ALA A 11 29.26 24.14 19.98
CA ALA A 11 29.38 23.03 19.05
C ALA A 11 28.46 23.30 17.86
N VAL A 12 29.00 23.77 16.75
CA VAL A 12 28.31 23.78 15.45
C VAL A 12 28.24 22.32 15.02
N ALA A 13 27.11 21.66 15.28
CA ALA A 13 26.81 20.40 14.62
C ALA A 13 26.70 20.70 13.13
N GLY A 14 27.71 20.27 12.38
CA GLY A 14 27.69 20.33 10.92
C GLY A 14 26.50 19.52 10.43
N ILE A 15 25.56 20.20 9.82
CA ILE A 15 24.51 19.57 9.02
C ILE A 15 25.24 18.95 7.83
N ALA A 16 25.48 17.64 7.87
CA ALA A 16 25.88 16.89 6.69
C ALA A 16 24.69 16.99 5.73
N GLY A 17 24.79 17.88 4.74
CA GLY A 17 23.78 18.07 3.73
C GLY A 17 23.55 16.75 3.01
N CYS A 18 22.34 16.20 3.14
CA CYS A 18 21.88 15.07 2.37
C CYS A 18 21.81 15.53 0.90
N VAL A 19 22.71 15.00 0.06
CA VAL A 19 22.70 15.30 -1.38
C VAL A 19 21.55 14.50 -1.99
N GLY A 20 20.40 15.16 -2.19
CA GLY A 20 19.20 14.55 -2.76
C GLY A 20 17.93 14.70 -1.91
N CYS A 21 17.99 15.30 -0.72
CA CYS A 21 16.80 15.55 0.08
C CYS A 21 15.94 16.63 -0.59
N SER A 22 14.71 16.28 -0.97
CA SER A 22 13.67 17.24 -1.32
C SER A 22 13.41 18.15 -0.11
N THR A 23 13.25 19.45 -0.37
CA THR A 23 12.83 20.42 0.67
C THR A 23 11.32 20.53 0.76
N THR A 24 10.59 19.75 -0.06
CA THR A 24 9.13 19.77 -0.13
C THR A 24 8.57 18.84 0.93
N SER A 25 7.70 19.38 1.79
CA SER A 25 6.94 18.57 2.73
C SER A 25 5.88 17.77 1.97
N HIS A 26 5.74 16.49 2.30
CA HIS A 26 4.65 15.65 1.81
C HIS A 26 3.49 15.66 2.80
N TYR A 27 2.33 15.17 2.36
CA TYR A 27 1.15 15.03 3.20
C TYR A 27 0.72 13.58 3.26
N VAL A 28 0.49 13.11 4.48
CA VAL A 28 0.09 11.73 4.78
C VAL A 28 -1.38 11.73 5.15
N TYR A 29 -2.15 10.90 4.47
CA TYR A 29 -3.59 10.75 4.66
C TYR A 29 -3.88 9.35 5.18
N ALA A 30 -4.58 9.24 6.31
CA ALA A 30 -4.88 7.97 6.97
C ALA A 30 -6.38 7.83 7.22
N THR A 31 -6.98 6.75 6.73
CA THR A 31 -8.38 6.42 7.00
C THR A 31 -8.53 5.78 8.38
N LEU A 32 -9.53 6.22 9.13
CA LEU A 32 -9.86 5.77 10.48
C LEU A 32 -11.31 5.23 10.49
N PRO A 33 -11.54 3.96 10.08
CA PRO A 33 -12.88 3.45 9.82
C PRO A 33 -13.80 3.44 11.03
N ALA A 34 -13.27 3.18 12.22
CA ALA A 34 -14.07 3.15 13.46
C ALA A 34 -14.64 4.52 13.86
N ALA A 35 -14.01 5.60 13.38
CA ALA A 35 -14.45 6.98 13.63
C ALA A 35 -15.15 7.60 12.40
N ASN A 36 -15.10 6.95 11.23
CA ASN A 36 -15.52 7.52 9.96
C ASN A 36 -14.76 8.82 9.64
N GLU A 37 -13.45 8.76 9.79
CA GLU A 37 -12.57 9.92 9.70
C GLU A 37 -11.38 9.69 8.75
N LEU A 38 -10.88 10.80 8.20
CA LEU A 38 -9.66 10.89 7.42
C LEU A 38 -8.71 11.89 8.12
N ALA A 39 -7.66 11.38 8.72
CA ALA A 39 -6.63 12.19 9.35
C ALA A 39 -5.60 12.66 8.33
N VAL A 40 -5.08 13.87 8.51
CA VAL A 40 -4.09 14.47 7.62
C VAL A 40 -2.90 14.97 8.42
N TYR A 41 -1.72 14.55 8.01
CA TYR A 41 -0.45 14.95 8.60
C TYR A 41 0.44 15.60 7.57
N ARG A 42 1.21 16.58 8.01
CA ARG A 42 2.35 17.10 7.24
C ARG A 42 3.62 16.37 7.69
N GLU A 43 4.33 15.83 6.75
CA GLU A 43 5.65 15.25 6.96
C GLU A 43 6.73 16.34 6.91
N ASP A 44 7.66 16.32 7.86
CA ASP A 44 8.88 17.10 7.80
C ASP A 44 9.93 16.34 6.95
N PRO A 45 10.40 16.91 5.82
CA PRO A 45 11.24 16.19 4.87
C PRO A 45 12.67 15.90 5.39
N PHE A 46 13.06 16.48 6.54
CA PHE A 46 14.39 16.27 7.12
C PHE A 46 14.38 15.27 8.28
N SER A 47 13.26 15.08 8.93
CA SER A 47 13.14 14.24 10.12
C SER A 47 12.12 13.12 10.00
N GLY A 48 11.26 13.12 8.96
CA GLY A 48 10.13 12.20 8.83
C GLY A 48 9.06 12.38 9.90
N THR A 49 9.12 13.49 10.65
CA THR A 49 8.15 13.77 11.71
C THR A 49 6.81 14.15 11.12
N LEU A 50 5.74 13.49 11.56
CA LEU A 50 4.37 13.81 11.19
C LEU A 50 3.78 14.83 12.16
N THR A 51 3.18 15.88 11.63
CA THR A 51 2.42 16.88 12.38
C THR A 51 1.00 16.93 11.86
N GLU A 52 0.03 16.61 12.70
CA GLU A 52 -1.39 16.67 12.32
C GLU A 52 -1.80 18.09 11.93
N LEU A 53 -2.55 18.23 10.85
CA LEU A 53 -3.04 19.53 10.41
C LEU A 53 -4.18 19.99 11.31
N ALA A 54 -4.19 21.28 11.65
CA ALA A 54 -5.22 21.87 12.47
C ALA A 54 -6.60 21.79 11.79
N GLY A 55 -7.61 21.29 12.48
CA GLY A 55 -8.97 21.13 11.94
C GLY A 55 -9.19 19.81 11.20
N THR A 56 -8.23 18.86 11.29
CA THR A 56 -8.45 17.45 10.96
C THR A 56 -8.62 16.64 12.24
N PRO A 57 -9.11 15.39 12.21
CA PRO A 57 -9.53 14.65 11.01
C PRO A 57 -10.83 15.18 10.37
N TYR A 58 -11.01 14.85 9.07
CA TYR A 58 -12.25 15.10 8.35
C TYR A 58 -13.25 13.97 8.60
N THR A 59 -14.52 14.31 8.82
CA THR A 59 -15.60 13.30 8.79
C THR A 59 -15.84 12.90 7.35
N ILE A 60 -15.82 11.60 7.07
CA ILE A 60 -16.00 11.01 5.74
C ILE A 60 -17.10 9.95 5.76
N GLY A 61 -17.21 9.15 4.69
CA GLY A 61 -18.21 8.08 4.61
C GLY A 61 -18.04 6.97 5.64
N ASP A 62 -19.11 6.24 5.88
CA ASP A 62 -19.17 5.19 6.90
C ASP A 62 -18.21 4.04 6.59
N GLY A 63 -17.38 3.69 7.58
CA GLY A 63 -16.43 2.60 7.50
C GLY A 63 -15.24 2.84 6.55
N ALA A 64 -14.91 4.09 6.23
CA ALA A 64 -13.84 4.44 5.28
C ALA A 64 -12.61 3.55 5.40
N HIS A 65 -12.28 2.80 4.34
CA HIS A 65 -11.35 1.69 4.43
C HIS A 65 -10.07 1.89 3.63
N SER A 66 -10.16 2.26 2.36
CA SER A 66 -9.01 2.43 1.46
C SER A 66 -8.92 3.86 0.95
N VAL A 67 -7.71 4.40 0.89
CA VAL A 67 -7.43 5.72 0.33
C VAL A 67 -6.39 5.60 -0.77
N VAL A 68 -6.62 6.29 -1.90
CA VAL A 68 -5.63 6.41 -2.98
C VAL A 68 -5.56 7.86 -3.46
N ILE A 69 -4.36 8.27 -3.88
CA ILE A 69 -4.10 9.60 -4.43
C ILE A 69 -3.90 9.46 -5.95
N HIS A 70 -4.55 10.35 -6.70
CA HIS A 70 -4.32 10.44 -8.14
C HIS A 70 -2.85 10.81 -8.44
N PRO A 71 -2.21 10.24 -9.48
CA PRO A 71 -0.79 10.49 -9.79
C PRO A 71 -0.43 11.97 -9.99
N SER A 72 -1.41 12.81 -10.33
CA SER A 72 -1.20 14.27 -10.40
C SER A 72 -1.04 14.95 -9.04
N GLY A 73 -1.28 14.26 -7.93
CA GLY A 73 -1.30 14.82 -6.57
C GLY A 73 -2.49 15.76 -6.29
N LYS A 74 -3.48 15.87 -7.19
CA LYS A 74 -4.59 16.84 -7.07
C LYS A 74 -5.84 16.26 -6.43
N PHE A 75 -6.06 14.96 -6.57
CA PHE A 75 -7.29 14.30 -6.13
C PHE A 75 -6.97 13.13 -5.21
N LEU A 76 -7.87 12.90 -4.27
CA LEU A 76 -7.84 11.79 -3.33
C LEU A 76 -9.21 11.12 -3.33
N TYR A 77 -9.20 9.79 -3.34
CA TYR A 77 -10.41 8.94 -3.32
C TYR A 77 -10.40 8.06 -2.08
N VAL A 78 -11.57 7.93 -1.44
CA VAL A 78 -11.76 7.07 -0.28
C VAL A 78 -12.93 6.12 -0.53
N ALA A 79 -12.72 4.82 -0.32
CA ALA A 79 -13.78 3.83 -0.36
C ALA A 79 -14.52 3.77 0.98
N ASN A 80 -15.84 3.86 0.94
CA ASN A 80 -16.73 3.84 2.10
C ASN A 80 -17.63 2.60 2.04
N PRO A 81 -17.23 1.47 2.66
CA PRO A 81 -17.98 0.20 2.62
C PRO A 81 -19.16 0.14 3.59
N GLY A 82 -19.49 1.19 4.30
CA GLY A 82 -20.56 1.23 5.28
C GLY A 82 -21.89 0.69 4.75
N GLN A 83 -22.69 0.12 5.64
CA GLN A 83 -23.90 -0.65 5.25
C GLN A 83 -24.92 0.12 4.41
N ASN A 84 -24.90 1.46 4.49
CA ASN A 84 -25.90 2.30 3.80
C ASN A 84 -25.29 3.20 2.73
N GLU A 85 -23.98 3.20 2.55
CA GLU A 85 -23.31 4.12 1.64
C GLU A 85 -22.84 3.42 0.37
N ASN A 86 -21.91 2.49 0.44
CA ASN A 86 -21.33 1.80 -0.71
C ASN A 86 -20.88 2.81 -1.80
N ASP A 87 -20.09 3.77 -1.40
CA ASP A 87 -19.69 4.88 -2.26
C ASP A 87 -18.19 5.21 -2.16
N ILE A 88 -17.78 6.15 -2.98
CA ILE A 88 -16.43 6.69 -3.04
C ILE A 88 -16.51 8.18 -2.81
N SER A 89 -15.83 8.68 -1.78
CA SER A 89 -15.60 10.10 -1.59
C SER A 89 -14.49 10.59 -2.51
N LEU A 90 -14.68 11.77 -3.09
CA LEU A 90 -13.68 12.48 -3.89
C LEU A 90 -13.30 13.78 -3.19
N PHE A 91 -12.01 14.06 -3.11
CA PHE A 91 -11.47 15.30 -2.55
C PHE A 91 -10.47 15.95 -3.49
N ASP A 92 -10.52 17.30 -3.60
CA ASP A 92 -9.38 18.09 -4.04
C ASP A 92 -8.32 18.13 -2.95
N ILE A 93 -7.07 17.92 -3.32
CA ILE A 93 -5.90 18.14 -2.46
C ILE A 93 -5.39 19.56 -2.73
N LEU A 94 -5.48 20.43 -1.73
CA LEU A 94 -4.97 21.79 -1.80
C LEU A 94 -3.44 21.81 -1.62
N SER A 95 -2.77 22.84 -2.11
CA SER A 95 -1.30 22.98 -2.03
C SER A 95 -0.72 22.99 -0.61
N ASN A 96 -1.55 23.18 0.40
CA ASN A 96 -1.20 23.12 1.82
C ASN A 96 -1.63 21.79 2.48
N GLY A 97 -2.01 20.77 1.69
CA GLY A 97 -2.39 19.43 2.14
C GLY A 97 -3.82 19.31 2.65
N TYR A 98 -4.54 20.41 2.83
CA TYR A 98 -5.96 20.35 3.20
C TYR A 98 -6.81 19.77 2.08
N LEU A 99 -7.94 19.19 2.47
CA LEU A 99 -8.87 18.55 1.57
C LEU A 99 -10.17 19.34 1.43
N ASN A 100 -10.73 19.33 0.22
CA ASN A 100 -12.06 19.86 -0.04
C ASN A 100 -12.89 18.77 -0.74
N GLU A 101 -13.92 18.24 -0.03
CA GLU A 101 -14.77 17.19 -0.60
C GLU A 101 -15.57 17.73 -1.78
N ILE A 102 -15.63 16.97 -2.87
CA ILE A 102 -16.37 17.27 -4.09
C ILE A 102 -17.64 16.39 -4.12
N PRO A 103 -18.81 16.92 -3.77
CA PRO A 103 -20.05 16.19 -3.85
C PRO A 103 -20.62 16.14 -5.28
N PRO A 104 -21.51 15.16 -5.60
CA PRO A 104 -21.90 14.03 -4.75
C PRO A 104 -20.85 12.91 -4.74
N ARG A 105 -20.84 12.08 -3.70
CA ARG A 105 -20.06 10.84 -3.67
C ARG A 105 -20.51 9.91 -4.77
N THR A 106 -19.59 9.11 -5.31
CA THR A 106 -19.88 8.18 -6.41
C THR A 106 -20.26 6.80 -5.85
N THR A 107 -21.49 6.35 -6.11
CA THR A 107 -21.93 5.03 -5.67
C THR A 107 -21.37 3.91 -6.55
N VAL A 108 -21.03 2.76 -5.93
CA VAL A 108 -20.73 1.50 -6.63
C VAL A 108 -21.98 0.63 -6.85
N ALA A 109 -23.11 1.01 -6.19
CA ALA A 109 -24.41 0.33 -6.36
C ALA A 109 -24.98 0.54 -7.78
N PRO A 110 -25.93 -0.32 -8.26
CA PRO A 110 -26.57 -1.40 -7.48
C PRO A 110 -25.80 -2.72 -7.46
N ASN A 111 -24.76 -2.91 -8.29
CA ASN A 111 -24.11 -4.19 -8.48
C ASN A 111 -22.81 -4.35 -7.69
N GLY A 112 -22.25 -3.27 -7.16
CA GLY A 112 -21.12 -3.25 -6.23
C GLY A 112 -21.62 -3.04 -4.79
N THR A 113 -21.07 -3.79 -3.83
CA THR A 113 -21.31 -3.60 -2.39
C THR A 113 -20.05 -3.81 -1.59
N GLN A 114 -19.90 -3.05 -0.51
CA GLN A 114 -18.73 -3.04 0.36
C GLN A 114 -17.43 -2.78 -0.42
N PRO A 115 -17.27 -1.57 -1.02
CA PRO A 115 -16.02 -1.19 -1.65
C PRO A 115 -14.90 -1.13 -0.60
N ALA A 116 -13.94 -2.06 -0.65
CA ALA A 116 -12.95 -2.23 0.39
C ALA A 116 -11.54 -1.80 -0.02
N LEU A 117 -11.19 -1.93 -1.30
CA LEU A 117 -9.87 -1.60 -1.79
C LEU A 117 -9.96 -0.78 -3.08
N LEU A 118 -9.14 0.23 -3.17
CA LEU A 118 -8.96 1.07 -4.36
C LEU A 118 -7.59 0.83 -4.97
N ALA A 119 -7.53 0.74 -6.30
CA ALA A 119 -6.30 0.80 -7.07
C ALA A 119 -6.50 1.72 -8.27
N MET A 120 -5.45 2.39 -8.71
CA MET A 120 -5.50 3.33 -9.81
C MET A 120 -4.48 2.92 -10.89
N ASP A 121 -4.82 3.11 -12.16
CA ASP A 121 -3.85 2.92 -13.21
C ASP A 121 -2.72 3.98 -13.12
N PRO A 122 -1.50 3.66 -13.57
CA PRO A 122 -0.36 4.56 -13.40
C PRO A 122 -0.52 5.93 -14.09
N ALA A 123 -1.39 6.01 -15.10
CA ALA A 123 -1.69 7.26 -15.81
C ALA A 123 -2.79 8.09 -15.13
N GLY A 124 -3.50 7.52 -14.13
CA GLY A 124 -4.60 8.19 -13.45
C GLY A 124 -5.90 8.28 -14.25
N ASN A 125 -6.06 7.46 -15.29
CA ASN A 125 -7.26 7.49 -16.13
C ASN A 125 -8.41 6.65 -15.59
N TYR A 126 -8.09 5.62 -14.76
CA TYR A 126 -9.06 4.65 -14.27
C TYR A 126 -8.86 4.33 -12.80
N LEU A 127 -9.99 4.26 -12.07
CA LEU A 127 -10.06 3.80 -10.69
C LEU A 127 -10.73 2.42 -10.65
N TYR A 128 -10.05 1.46 -10.04
CA TYR A 128 -10.53 0.10 -9.80
C TYR A 128 -10.96 -0.02 -8.34
N VAL A 129 -12.15 -0.53 -8.12
CA VAL A 129 -12.77 -0.64 -6.80
C VAL A 129 -13.13 -2.09 -6.54
N MET A 130 -12.43 -2.72 -5.62
CA MET A 130 -12.74 -4.09 -5.19
C MET A 130 -13.90 -4.07 -4.22
N ASN A 131 -15.00 -4.71 -4.60
CA ASN A 131 -16.23 -4.80 -3.81
C ASN A 131 -16.28 -6.19 -3.15
N THR A 132 -15.93 -6.26 -1.86
CA THR A 132 -15.84 -7.53 -1.13
C THR A 132 -17.21 -8.13 -0.78
N GLY A 133 -18.24 -7.30 -0.72
CA GLY A 133 -19.61 -7.78 -0.45
C GLY A 133 -20.29 -8.41 -1.67
N SER A 134 -19.81 -8.12 -2.87
CA SER A 134 -20.39 -8.62 -4.14
C SER A 134 -19.40 -9.39 -5.01
N ASP A 135 -18.20 -9.66 -4.51
CA ASP A 135 -17.12 -10.42 -5.18
C ASP A 135 -16.89 -9.96 -6.63
N ASN A 136 -16.75 -8.62 -6.81
CA ASN A 136 -16.54 -8.03 -8.12
C ASN A 136 -15.65 -6.77 -8.07
N ILE A 137 -15.26 -6.27 -9.24
CA ILE A 137 -14.49 -5.05 -9.39
C ILE A 137 -15.31 -4.04 -10.19
N SER A 138 -15.67 -2.92 -9.57
CA SER A 138 -16.18 -1.75 -10.28
C SER A 138 -15.02 -0.95 -10.86
N VAL A 139 -15.16 -0.50 -12.10
CA VAL A 139 -14.16 0.33 -12.77
C VAL A 139 -14.78 1.63 -13.22
N PHE A 140 -14.09 2.74 -12.94
CA PHE A 140 -14.51 4.08 -13.28
C PHE A 140 -13.41 4.77 -14.10
N SER A 141 -13.78 5.47 -15.15
CA SER A 141 -12.91 6.46 -15.79
C SER A 141 -12.89 7.74 -14.96
N ILE A 142 -11.73 8.40 -14.93
CA ILE A 142 -11.50 9.63 -14.19
C ILE A 142 -11.41 10.79 -15.21
N ASP A 143 -12.20 11.83 -15.02
CA ASP A 143 -12.13 13.03 -15.85
C ASP A 143 -11.12 14.06 -15.30
N SER A 144 -10.94 15.18 -16.02
CA SER A 144 -9.97 16.22 -15.64
C SER A 144 -10.29 16.95 -14.33
N THR A 145 -11.50 16.76 -13.79
CA THR A 145 -11.94 17.32 -12.50
C THR A 145 -11.91 16.28 -11.37
N GLY A 146 -11.39 15.07 -11.64
CA GLY A 146 -11.39 13.95 -10.73
C GLY A 146 -12.71 13.17 -10.70
N GLY A 147 -13.73 13.62 -11.44
CA GLY A 147 -15.05 13.00 -11.49
C GLY A 147 -15.01 11.57 -12.04
N LEU A 148 -15.82 10.68 -11.43
CA LEU A 148 -15.85 9.27 -11.74
C LEU A 148 -17.06 8.92 -12.61
N THR A 149 -16.81 8.19 -13.71
CA THR A 149 -17.86 7.64 -14.58
C THR A 149 -17.63 6.15 -14.76
N GLN A 150 -18.62 5.32 -14.42
CA GLN A 150 -18.49 3.86 -14.53
C GLN A 150 -18.29 3.44 -15.99
N VAL A 151 -17.29 2.59 -16.24
CA VAL A 151 -17.01 2.09 -17.59
C VAL A 151 -18.08 1.06 -18.05
N PRO A 152 -18.30 0.88 -19.35
CA PRO A 152 -19.22 -0.14 -19.86
C PRO A 152 -18.86 -1.55 -19.35
N ASN A 153 -19.87 -2.34 -19.07
CA ASN A 153 -19.79 -3.70 -18.53
C ASN A 153 -19.20 -3.84 -17.11
N SER A 154 -18.87 -2.75 -16.45
CA SER A 154 -18.55 -2.74 -15.02
C SER A 154 -19.86 -2.95 -14.19
N PRO A 155 -19.83 -3.67 -13.05
CA PRO A 155 -18.65 -4.32 -12.46
C PRO A 155 -18.29 -5.65 -13.14
N PHE A 156 -17.01 -6.05 -13.02
CA PHE A 156 -16.49 -7.31 -13.51
C PHE A 156 -16.51 -8.35 -12.39
N PHE A 157 -17.20 -9.47 -12.58
CA PHE A 157 -17.32 -10.51 -11.56
C PHE A 157 -16.04 -11.32 -11.43
N ILE A 158 -15.62 -11.56 -10.19
CA ILE A 158 -14.49 -12.42 -9.82
C ILE A 158 -14.98 -13.85 -9.56
N GLY A 159 -16.14 -13.99 -8.93
CA GLY A 159 -16.75 -15.28 -8.59
C GLY A 159 -16.05 -16.02 -7.45
N LEU A 160 -15.10 -15.39 -6.78
CA LEU A 160 -14.32 -15.87 -5.63
C LEU A 160 -14.15 -14.71 -4.67
N THR A 161 -13.97 -14.98 -3.38
CA THR A 161 -13.75 -13.94 -2.37
C THR A 161 -12.42 -13.24 -2.58
N PRO A 162 -12.40 -11.97 -3.02
CA PRO A 162 -11.17 -11.23 -3.25
C PRO A 162 -10.56 -10.74 -1.93
N LEU A 163 -9.24 -10.77 -1.85
CA LEU A 163 -8.48 -10.31 -0.69
C LEU A 163 -7.69 -9.03 -0.98
N ASN A 164 -7.02 -8.99 -2.14
CA ASN A 164 -6.21 -7.84 -2.55
C ASN A 164 -6.16 -7.74 -4.07
N MET A 165 -5.75 -6.57 -4.60
CA MET A 165 -5.53 -6.38 -6.03
C MET A 165 -4.35 -5.44 -6.29
N VAL A 166 -3.64 -5.68 -7.39
CA VAL A 166 -2.51 -4.86 -7.84
C VAL A 166 -2.49 -4.75 -9.37
N LEU A 167 -2.19 -3.55 -9.88
CA LEU A 167 -1.93 -3.30 -11.30
C LEU A 167 -0.42 -3.38 -11.59
N THR A 168 -0.08 -3.86 -12.79
CA THR A 168 1.29 -3.72 -13.27
C THR A 168 1.67 -2.25 -13.44
N PRO A 169 2.97 -1.88 -13.35
CA PRO A 169 3.42 -0.51 -13.59
C PRO A 169 3.11 0.02 -14.99
N SER A 170 2.90 -0.88 -15.98
CA SER A 170 2.43 -0.50 -17.33
C SER A 170 0.93 -0.25 -17.40
N GLY A 171 0.16 -0.72 -16.41
CA GLY A 171 -1.31 -0.68 -16.42
C GLY A 171 -1.98 -1.73 -17.31
N ASP A 172 -1.21 -2.65 -17.92
CA ASP A 172 -1.74 -3.64 -18.89
C ASP A 172 -2.40 -4.84 -18.23
N PHE A 173 -2.06 -5.13 -16.97
CA PHE A 173 -2.59 -6.28 -16.23
C PHE A 173 -3.01 -5.89 -14.82
N LEU A 174 -4.10 -6.51 -14.37
CA LEU A 174 -4.58 -6.46 -12.99
C LEU A 174 -4.56 -7.89 -12.42
N TYR A 175 -3.98 -8.05 -11.24
CA TYR A 175 -4.00 -9.32 -10.50
C TYR A 175 -4.76 -9.15 -9.21
N VAL A 176 -5.56 -10.17 -8.89
CA VAL A 176 -6.41 -10.21 -7.68
C VAL A 176 -6.10 -11.48 -6.92
N SER A 177 -5.68 -11.36 -5.68
CA SER A 177 -5.59 -12.52 -4.80
C SER A 177 -6.99 -12.90 -4.28
N VAL A 178 -7.24 -14.20 -4.21
CA VAL A 178 -8.53 -14.74 -3.79
C VAL A 178 -8.33 -15.85 -2.76
N ALA A 179 -9.25 -15.93 -1.79
CA ALA A 179 -9.27 -17.01 -0.83
C ALA A 179 -9.76 -18.29 -1.50
N GLY A 180 -8.89 -19.30 -1.60
CA GLY A 180 -9.20 -20.55 -2.29
C GLY A 180 -9.12 -20.42 -3.83
N GLY A 181 -9.94 -21.18 -4.55
CA GLY A 181 -10.02 -21.15 -6.02
C GLY A 181 -9.54 -22.43 -6.69
N GLN A 182 -8.78 -23.29 -6.02
CA GLN A 182 -8.41 -24.62 -6.52
C GLN A 182 -9.19 -25.72 -5.78
N ILE A 183 -9.85 -26.58 -6.55
CA ILE A 183 -10.62 -27.72 -6.00
C ILE A 183 -9.68 -28.67 -5.27
N GLY A 184 -9.95 -28.90 -3.99
CA GLY A 184 -9.22 -29.89 -3.17
C GLY A 184 -7.96 -29.36 -2.48
N THR A 185 -7.68 -28.07 -2.54
CA THR A 185 -6.59 -27.44 -1.80
C THR A 185 -7.12 -26.32 -0.89
N SER A 186 -6.40 -26.03 0.20
CA SER A 186 -6.64 -24.83 1.03
C SER A 186 -5.87 -23.60 0.53
N ASN A 187 -5.05 -23.77 -0.51
CA ASN A 187 -4.25 -22.69 -1.08
C ASN A 187 -5.15 -21.63 -1.72
N GLY A 188 -4.78 -20.39 -1.54
CA GLY A 188 -5.35 -19.28 -2.29
C GLY A 188 -4.89 -19.28 -3.74
N SER A 189 -5.43 -18.37 -4.53
CA SER A 189 -5.09 -18.25 -5.95
C SER A 189 -4.93 -16.77 -6.33
N ILE A 190 -4.27 -16.55 -7.46
CA ILE A 190 -4.17 -15.25 -8.11
C ILE A 190 -4.98 -15.30 -9.40
N LEU A 191 -5.97 -14.43 -9.51
CA LEU A 191 -6.77 -14.25 -10.71
C LEU A 191 -6.18 -13.11 -11.54
N GLY A 192 -5.90 -13.36 -12.81
CA GLY A 192 -5.30 -12.38 -13.72
C GLY A 192 -6.29 -11.83 -14.74
N PHE A 193 -6.19 -10.53 -15.02
CA PHE A 193 -6.93 -9.82 -16.06
C PHE A 193 -5.97 -9.04 -16.95
N SER A 194 -6.22 -9.02 -18.25
CA SER A 194 -5.72 -7.97 -19.12
C SER A 194 -6.59 -6.73 -19.03
N VAL A 195 -5.98 -5.57 -19.15
CA VAL A 195 -6.63 -4.26 -19.04
C VAL A 195 -6.57 -3.55 -20.39
N SER A 196 -7.72 -3.06 -20.84
CA SER A 196 -7.77 -2.22 -22.06
C SER A 196 -8.84 -1.15 -21.91
N SER A 197 -8.43 0.12 -21.88
CA SER A 197 -9.33 1.26 -21.67
C SER A 197 -10.26 1.07 -20.46
N GLY A 198 -9.71 0.58 -19.35
CA GLY A 198 -10.42 0.28 -18.11
C GLY A 198 -11.24 -1.02 -18.12
N ALA A 199 -11.48 -1.63 -19.27
CA ALA A 199 -12.17 -2.92 -19.35
C ALA A 199 -11.25 -4.06 -18.92
N LEU A 200 -11.79 -5.00 -18.12
CA LEU A 200 -11.09 -6.18 -17.63
C LEU A 200 -11.48 -7.40 -18.44
N GLN A 201 -10.49 -8.16 -18.90
CA GLN A 201 -10.70 -9.45 -19.53
C GLN A 201 -9.85 -10.51 -18.84
N LEU A 202 -10.48 -11.61 -18.42
CA LEU A 202 -9.78 -12.73 -17.78
C LEU A 202 -8.65 -13.26 -18.67
N LEU A 203 -7.49 -13.50 -18.08
CA LEU A 203 -6.38 -14.20 -18.73
C LEU A 203 -6.71 -15.69 -18.94
N ASN A 204 -5.91 -16.36 -19.75
CA ASN A 204 -6.03 -17.79 -19.99
C ASN A 204 -4.68 -18.50 -19.81
N PRO A 205 -4.49 -19.34 -18.78
CA PRO A 205 -5.47 -19.66 -17.72
C PRO A 205 -5.72 -18.47 -16.79
N PRO A 206 -6.96 -18.35 -16.24
CA PRO A 206 -7.31 -17.19 -15.40
C PRO A 206 -6.73 -17.27 -14.00
N LEU A 207 -6.49 -18.47 -13.47
CA LEU A 207 -6.05 -18.71 -12.10
C LEU A 207 -4.65 -19.31 -12.07
N THR A 208 -3.82 -18.75 -11.19
CA THR A 208 -2.53 -19.33 -10.79
C THR A 208 -2.58 -19.61 -9.29
N SER A 209 -2.10 -20.79 -8.84
CA SER A 209 -1.98 -21.07 -7.41
C SER A 209 -1.11 -20.02 -6.74
N ALA A 210 -1.55 -19.48 -5.62
CA ALA A 210 -0.70 -18.60 -4.78
C ALA A 210 0.43 -19.38 -4.09
N ASP A 211 0.32 -20.71 -4.09
CA ASP A 211 1.24 -21.67 -3.45
C ASP A 211 1.38 -21.44 -1.94
N GLY A 212 0.33 -20.88 -1.35
CA GLY A 212 0.18 -20.62 0.07
C GLY A 212 -1.28 -20.31 0.42
N VAL A 213 -1.55 -20.25 1.71
CA VAL A 213 -2.91 -20.05 2.25
C VAL A 213 -3.12 -18.59 2.62
N ASN A 214 -4.27 -18.05 2.23
CA ASN A 214 -4.69 -16.69 2.53
C ASN A 214 -3.72 -15.62 1.98
N PRO A 215 -3.59 -15.49 0.65
CA PRO A 215 -2.69 -14.53 0.00
C PRO A 215 -3.24 -13.10 0.13
N ASN A 216 -2.80 -12.36 1.15
CA ASN A 216 -3.29 -11.01 1.43
C ASN A 216 -2.48 -9.91 0.73
N GLY A 217 -1.18 -9.83 0.98
CA GLY A 217 -0.34 -8.79 0.40
C GLY A 217 0.06 -9.12 -1.03
N LEU A 218 -0.13 -8.17 -1.96
CA LEU A 218 0.38 -8.25 -3.33
C LEU A 218 1.19 -7.01 -3.64
N VAL A 219 2.37 -7.19 -4.25
CA VAL A 219 3.15 -6.08 -4.80
C VAL A 219 3.89 -6.54 -6.06
N ILE A 220 4.02 -5.64 -7.03
CA ILE A 220 4.77 -5.86 -8.27
C ILE A 220 5.97 -4.92 -8.28
N ASP A 221 7.12 -5.43 -8.70
CA ASP A 221 8.34 -4.63 -8.80
C ASP A 221 8.20 -3.51 -9.85
N PRO A 222 8.95 -2.40 -9.73
CA PRO A 222 8.82 -1.26 -10.63
C PRO A 222 9.11 -1.57 -12.10
N SER A 223 9.82 -2.68 -12.39
CA SER A 223 10.04 -3.14 -13.77
C SER A 223 8.84 -3.89 -14.36
N GLY A 224 7.89 -4.31 -13.51
CA GLY A 224 6.77 -5.16 -13.90
C GLY A 224 7.15 -6.61 -14.19
N SER A 225 8.34 -7.04 -13.76
CA SER A 225 8.87 -8.38 -14.05
C SER A 225 8.52 -9.42 -13.00
N TYR A 226 8.37 -9.01 -11.74
CA TYR A 226 8.13 -9.90 -10.61
C TYR A 226 7.00 -9.44 -9.74
N MET A 227 6.21 -10.40 -9.24
CA MET A 227 5.16 -10.19 -8.26
C MET A 227 5.48 -10.99 -6.99
N TYR A 228 5.25 -10.37 -5.83
CA TYR A 228 5.41 -10.94 -4.51
C TYR A 228 4.05 -11.05 -3.83
N VAL A 229 3.81 -12.17 -3.16
CA VAL A 229 2.53 -12.51 -2.51
C VAL A 229 2.79 -12.94 -1.09
N ALA A 230 2.23 -12.22 -0.12
CA ALA A 230 2.27 -12.61 1.29
C ALA A 230 1.14 -13.61 1.59
N ASN A 231 1.51 -14.85 1.93
CA ASN A 231 0.59 -15.91 2.30
C ASN A 231 0.46 -15.95 3.83
N THR A 232 -0.50 -15.20 4.37
CA THR A 232 -0.62 -14.92 5.80
C THR A 232 -0.71 -16.18 6.65
N GLN A 233 -1.49 -17.19 6.25
CA GLN A 233 -1.66 -18.41 7.04
C GLN A 233 -0.60 -19.50 6.78
N SER A 234 0.29 -19.27 5.82
CA SER A 234 1.38 -20.20 5.51
C SER A 234 2.75 -19.66 5.91
N ASP A 235 2.80 -18.47 6.52
CA ASP A 235 4.05 -17.81 6.92
C ASP A 235 5.08 -17.79 5.79
N SER A 236 4.64 -17.47 4.55
CA SER A 236 5.50 -17.55 3.37
C SER A 236 5.24 -16.41 2.38
N ILE A 237 6.23 -16.18 1.52
CA ILE A 237 6.15 -15.22 0.43
C ILE A 237 6.33 -15.98 -0.88
N SER A 238 5.30 -15.94 -1.74
CA SER A 238 5.40 -16.51 -3.08
C SER A 238 5.92 -15.46 -4.07
N ILE A 239 6.76 -15.89 -5.00
CA ILE A 239 7.39 -15.05 -6.01
C ILE A 239 7.05 -15.58 -7.39
N PHE A 240 6.53 -14.69 -8.26
CA PHE A 240 6.16 -15.02 -9.63
C PHE A 240 6.87 -14.10 -10.62
N ALA A 241 7.39 -14.67 -11.69
CA ALA A 241 7.75 -13.91 -12.89
C ALA A 241 6.48 -13.59 -13.69
N ILE A 242 6.35 -12.34 -14.14
CA ILE A 242 5.24 -11.87 -14.97
C ILE A 242 5.65 -11.90 -16.43
N SER A 243 4.82 -12.50 -17.30
CA SER A 243 5.09 -12.61 -18.75
C SER A 243 6.47 -13.15 -19.09
N PRO A 244 6.93 -14.27 -18.49
CA PRO A 244 8.26 -14.79 -18.81
C PRO A 244 8.36 -15.17 -20.30
N PRO A 245 9.57 -15.26 -20.87
CA PRO A 245 9.77 -15.55 -22.28
C PRO A 245 9.02 -16.82 -22.73
N ASN A 246 8.42 -16.76 -23.93
CA ASN A 246 7.63 -17.84 -24.56
C ASN A 246 6.30 -18.17 -23.85
N THR A 247 5.81 -17.31 -22.98
CA THR A 247 4.46 -17.43 -22.40
C THR A 247 3.52 -16.32 -22.93
N PRO A 248 2.20 -16.52 -22.89
CA PRO A 248 1.26 -15.43 -23.18
C PRO A 248 1.48 -14.23 -22.24
N PRO A 249 1.25 -12.99 -22.72
CA PRO A 249 1.34 -11.81 -21.87
C PRO A 249 0.44 -11.91 -20.63
N GLY A 250 0.93 -11.46 -19.50
CA GLY A 250 0.24 -11.51 -18.20
C GLY A 250 0.30 -12.87 -17.49
N THR A 251 0.93 -13.90 -18.11
CA THR A 251 1.12 -15.20 -17.44
C THR A 251 2.02 -15.04 -16.23
N LEU A 252 1.59 -15.64 -15.09
CA LEU A 252 2.41 -15.79 -13.90
C LEU A 252 3.09 -17.14 -13.89
N GLN A 253 4.40 -17.15 -13.70
CA GLN A 253 5.19 -18.37 -13.51
C GLN A 253 5.96 -18.27 -12.20
N GLN A 254 5.78 -19.25 -11.34
CA GLN A 254 6.50 -19.32 -10.08
C GLN A 254 8.01 -19.40 -10.32
N VAL A 255 8.74 -18.57 -9.55
CA VAL A 255 10.21 -18.54 -9.62
C VAL A 255 10.79 -19.75 -8.88
N ILE A 256 11.88 -20.33 -9.38
CA ILE A 256 12.58 -21.43 -8.70
C ILE A 256 13.10 -20.93 -7.35
N GLY A 257 12.75 -21.60 -6.27
CA GLY A 257 13.06 -21.20 -4.90
C GLY A 257 11.90 -20.48 -4.18
N SER A 258 10.76 -20.29 -4.89
CA SER A 258 9.50 -19.84 -4.29
C SER A 258 8.62 -21.05 -3.90
N PRO A 259 7.79 -20.97 -2.84
CA PRO A 259 7.72 -19.84 -1.90
C PRO A 259 8.96 -19.76 -1.00
N LEU A 260 9.26 -18.55 -0.51
CA LEU A 260 10.22 -18.32 0.54
C LEU A 260 9.50 -18.44 1.88
N ASP A 261 9.98 -19.33 2.76
CA ASP A 261 9.48 -19.38 4.13
C ASP A 261 9.88 -18.09 4.86
N ASP A 262 8.90 -17.32 5.34
CA ASP A 262 9.16 -16.24 6.26
C ASP A 262 9.37 -16.82 7.65
N ILE A 263 10.45 -16.42 8.32
CA ILE A 263 10.72 -16.86 9.69
C ILE A 263 9.84 -16.15 10.73
N TYR A 264 9.04 -15.18 10.28
CA TYR A 264 8.07 -14.43 11.06
C TYR A 264 6.66 -14.88 10.71
N SER A 265 5.72 -14.67 11.62
CA SER A 265 4.35 -15.14 11.45
C SER A 265 3.41 -14.08 10.91
N ASP A 266 2.42 -14.54 10.15
CA ASP A 266 1.34 -13.77 9.58
C ASP A 266 1.85 -12.59 8.71
N PRO A 267 2.66 -12.82 7.63
CA PRO A 267 2.97 -11.77 6.66
C PRO A 267 1.67 -11.28 6.03
N PHE A 268 1.40 -9.98 6.12
CA PHE A 268 0.11 -9.41 5.72
C PHE A 268 0.23 -8.37 4.61
N ALA A 269 1.10 -7.39 4.76
CA ALA A 269 1.32 -6.34 3.77
C ALA A 269 2.75 -6.36 3.25
N LEU A 270 2.90 -6.07 1.96
CA LEU A 270 4.16 -5.98 1.25
C LEU A 270 4.34 -4.59 0.67
N LEU A 271 5.57 -4.10 0.65
CA LEU A 271 5.96 -2.89 -0.06
C LEU A 271 7.35 -3.09 -0.67
N LEU A 272 7.53 -2.63 -1.90
CA LEU A 272 8.84 -2.50 -2.52
C LEU A 272 9.29 -1.04 -2.47
N ASP A 273 10.57 -0.80 -2.22
CA ASP A 273 11.14 0.53 -2.37
C ASP A 273 10.99 1.03 -3.83
N PRO A 274 11.01 2.34 -4.10
CA PRO A 274 10.79 2.88 -5.45
C PRO A 274 11.76 2.36 -6.52
N LYS A 275 12.89 1.77 -6.13
CA LYS A 275 13.89 1.18 -7.03
C LYS A 275 13.74 -0.34 -7.20
N GLY A 276 12.85 -0.98 -6.43
CA GLY A 276 12.68 -2.43 -6.40
C GLY A 276 13.88 -3.19 -5.84
N GLN A 277 14.68 -2.55 -4.99
CA GLN A 277 15.88 -3.15 -4.38
C GLN A 277 15.60 -3.83 -3.05
N PHE A 278 14.57 -3.36 -2.34
CA PHE A 278 14.19 -3.86 -1.02
C PHE A 278 12.71 -4.19 -0.97
N LEU A 279 12.40 -5.34 -0.36
CA LEU A 279 11.04 -5.75 -0.02
C LEU A 279 10.86 -5.62 1.49
N TYR A 280 9.87 -4.84 1.91
CA TYR A 280 9.41 -4.72 3.28
C TYR A 280 8.19 -5.61 3.48
N VAL A 281 8.20 -6.40 4.55
CA VAL A 281 7.13 -7.35 4.90
C VAL A 281 6.59 -7.00 6.27
N ALA A 282 5.34 -6.60 6.34
CA ALA A 282 4.64 -6.38 7.60
C ALA A 282 4.11 -7.71 8.14
N ASN A 283 4.69 -8.19 9.23
CA ASN A 283 4.33 -9.46 9.89
C ASN A 283 3.42 -9.18 11.09
N GLN A 284 2.12 -9.38 10.91
CA GLN A 284 1.12 -9.07 11.94
C GLN A 284 1.29 -9.89 13.20
N GLY A 285 1.48 -11.19 13.06
CA GLY A 285 1.62 -12.11 14.19
C GLY A 285 2.90 -11.88 15.00
N SER A 286 3.98 -11.52 14.32
CA SER A 286 5.27 -11.25 14.97
C SER A 286 5.47 -9.79 15.38
N SER A 287 4.55 -8.90 15.05
CA SER A 287 4.63 -7.45 15.34
C SER A 287 5.97 -6.85 14.90
N ASN A 288 6.34 -7.06 13.65
CA ASN A 288 7.56 -6.52 13.07
C ASN A 288 7.44 -6.23 11.56
N VAL A 289 8.41 -5.49 11.04
CA VAL A 289 8.65 -5.33 9.60
C VAL A 289 9.96 -6.01 9.27
N ALA A 290 9.90 -7.07 8.46
CA ALA A 290 11.08 -7.74 7.92
C ALA A 290 11.55 -7.05 6.63
N VAL A 291 12.85 -7.07 6.37
CA VAL A 291 13.44 -6.45 5.18
C VAL A 291 14.30 -7.45 4.42
N TYR A 292 14.05 -7.52 3.12
CA TYR A 292 14.78 -8.38 2.18
C TYR A 292 15.38 -7.53 1.08
N SER A 293 16.61 -7.86 0.66
CA SER A 293 17.18 -7.36 -0.60
C SER A 293 16.71 -8.22 -1.75
N ILE A 294 16.40 -7.59 -2.89
CA ILE A 294 15.93 -8.28 -4.09
C ILE A 294 17.08 -8.45 -5.09
N ASP A 295 17.27 -9.67 -5.57
CA ASP A 295 18.11 -9.93 -6.75
C ASP A 295 17.31 -9.56 -8.02
N SER A 296 17.70 -8.49 -8.68
CA SER A 296 16.98 -7.95 -9.84
C SER A 296 16.94 -8.90 -11.05
N THR A 297 17.79 -9.94 -11.07
CA THR A 297 17.86 -10.91 -12.19
C THR A 297 16.90 -12.07 -11.98
N THR A 298 16.78 -12.53 -10.73
CA THR A 298 15.98 -13.70 -10.37
C THR A 298 14.66 -13.35 -9.67
N GLY A 299 14.52 -12.12 -9.18
CA GLY A 299 13.41 -11.67 -8.36
C GLY A 299 13.43 -12.24 -6.92
N LEU A 300 14.44 -13.04 -6.55
CA LEU A 300 14.46 -13.71 -5.26
C LEU A 300 14.82 -12.74 -4.12
N PRO A 301 14.00 -12.71 -3.05
CA PRO A 301 14.32 -12.00 -1.84
C PRO A 301 15.40 -12.72 -1.04
N THR A 302 16.34 -11.96 -0.48
CA THR A 302 17.32 -12.44 0.49
C THR A 302 17.25 -11.58 1.73
N ALA A 303 17.14 -12.21 2.91
CA ALA A 303 17.04 -11.49 4.17
C ALA A 303 18.21 -10.51 4.34
N LEU A 304 17.90 -9.24 4.62
CA LEU A 304 18.90 -8.21 4.85
C LEU A 304 19.50 -8.40 6.25
N THR A 305 20.70 -8.98 6.33
CA THR A 305 21.42 -9.15 7.58
C THR A 305 22.47 -8.04 7.73
N THR A 306 22.43 -7.29 8.83
CA THR A 306 23.52 -6.43 9.24
C THR A 306 24.32 -7.09 10.35
N SER A 307 25.59 -6.76 10.48
CA SER A 307 26.48 -7.33 11.51
C SER A 307 26.03 -7.07 12.96
N THR A 308 25.06 -6.22 13.16
CA THR A 308 24.62 -5.74 14.49
C THR A 308 23.10 -5.79 14.71
N SER A 309 22.27 -6.13 13.69
CA SER A 309 20.82 -6.09 13.80
C SER A 309 20.16 -7.29 13.12
N ALA A 310 19.07 -7.77 13.73
CA ALA A 310 18.12 -8.64 13.06
C ALA A 310 17.59 -7.94 11.80
N PHE A 311 17.26 -8.70 10.76
CA PHE A 311 16.68 -8.14 9.53
C PHE A 311 15.19 -7.75 9.69
N ALA A 312 14.63 -7.83 10.90
CA ALA A 312 13.30 -7.36 11.23
C ALA A 312 13.34 -6.29 12.33
N PHE A 313 12.45 -5.34 12.19
CA PHE A 313 12.30 -4.18 13.08
C PHE A 313 10.97 -4.27 13.79
N THR A 314 10.98 -4.29 15.12
CA THR A 314 9.77 -4.39 15.93
C THR A 314 8.86 -3.19 15.72
N THR A 315 7.55 -3.46 15.64
CA THR A 315 6.49 -2.46 15.65
C THR A 315 5.78 -2.44 17.00
N GLU A 316 5.14 -1.33 17.32
CA GLU A 316 4.41 -1.19 18.60
C GLU A 316 3.07 -1.93 18.61
N GLY A 317 2.60 -2.41 17.45
CA GLY A 317 1.35 -3.15 17.27
C GLY A 317 1.44 -4.10 16.07
N SER A 318 0.32 -4.70 15.69
CA SER A 318 0.23 -5.56 14.51
C SER A 318 0.26 -4.72 13.23
N PRO A 319 1.36 -4.71 12.46
CA PRO A 319 1.48 -3.90 11.25
C PRO A 319 0.56 -4.42 10.14
N SER A 320 -0.22 -3.56 9.51
CA SER A 320 -1.19 -3.94 8.48
C SER A 320 -1.05 -3.17 7.16
N PHE A 321 -0.33 -2.06 7.20
CA PHE A 321 0.04 -1.35 5.98
C PHE A 321 1.45 -0.81 6.08
N LEU A 322 2.03 -0.62 4.88
CA LEU A 322 3.32 -0.01 4.64
C LEU A 322 3.15 1.02 3.53
N VAL A 323 3.70 2.21 3.72
CA VAL A 323 3.85 3.21 2.66
C VAL A 323 5.15 3.94 2.85
N GLU A 324 5.87 4.18 1.76
CA GLU A 324 7.09 5.01 1.74
C GLU A 324 6.76 6.43 1.27
N ASP A 325 7.52 7.41 1.75
CA ASP A 325 7.47 8.74 1.17
C ASP A 325 7.99 8.72 -0.28
N PRO A 326 7.58 9.67 -1.15
CA PRO A 326 7.96 9.64 -2.57
C PRO A 326 9.47 9.65 -2.84
N ASN A 327 10.28 10.05 -1.86
CA ASN A 327 11.74 10.06 -1.98
C ASN A 327 12.41 8.76 -1.49
N GLY A 328 11.68 7.86 -0.85
CA GLY A 328 12.19 6.63 -0.24
C GLY A 328 13.08 6.87 0.99
N ASN A 329 12.86 7.97 1.70
CA ASN A 329 13.61 8.31 2.91
C ASN A 329 12.94 7.85 4.19
N TYR A 330 11.61 7.72 4.17
CA TYR A 330 10.79 7.39 5.32
C TYR A 330 9.75 6.33 4.99
N LEU A 331 9.63 5.34 5.88
CA LEU A 331 8.60 4.32 5.84
C LEU A 331 7.60 4.60 6.97
N PHE A 332 6.31 4.64 6.63
CA PHE A 332 5.21 4.75 7.57
C PHE A 332 4.49 3.41 7.66
N VAL A 333 4.34 2.92 8.88
CA VAL A 333 3.74 1.62 9.19
C VAL A 333 2.45 1.87 9.97
N GLY A 334 1.32 1.44 9.41
CA GLY A 334 0.05 1.46 10.12
C GLY A 334 -0.10 0.24 11.01
N ASN A 335 -0.23 0.45 12.31
CA ASN A 335 -0.36 -0.59 13.32
C ASN A 335 -1.79 -0.72 13.81
N GLN A 336 -2.23 -1.95 14.01
CA GLN A 336 -3.53 -2.30 14.59
C GLN A 336 -3.37 -2.76 16.05
N GLY A 337 -4.52 -2.89 16.75
CA GLY A 337 -4.57 -3.41 18.12
C GLY A 337 -4.47 -2.32 19.19
N SER A 338 -3.96 -2.68 20.38
CA SER A 338 -3.93 -1.79 21.55
C SER A 338 -2.99 -0.59 21.41
N SER A 339 -2.03 -0.67 20.49
CA SER A 339 -1.08 0.40 20.16
C SER A 339 -1.33 0.88 18.71
N ALA A 340 -2.62 1.03 18.35
CA ALA A 340 -3.01 1.51 17.04
C ALA A 340 -2.43 2.90 16.75
N GLY A 341 -1.84 3.05 15.56
CA GLY A 341 -1.21 4.31 15.18
C GLY A 341 -0.34 4.19 13.94
N ILE A 342 0.36 5.25 13.62
CA ILE A 342 1.34 5.31 12.53
C ILE A 342 2.72 5.36 13.15
N GLN A 343 3.55 4.37 12.87
CA GLN A 343 4.96 4.36 13.27
C GLN A 343 5.83 4.76 12.08
N ALA A 344 6.72 5.73 12.30
CA ALA A 344 7.64 6.21 11.28
C ALA A 344 9.04 5.59 11.46
N PHE A 345 9.69 5.27 10.35
CA PHE A 345 11.07 4.82 10.28
C PHE A 345 11.83 5.64 9.24
N GLY A 346 13.05 6.04 9.57
CA GLY A 346 14.00 6.52 8.56
C GLY A 346 14.57 5.34 7.77
N VAL A 347 14.64 5.47 6.46
CA VAL A 347 15.13 4.42 5.55
C VAL A 347 16.54 4.75 5.10
N ASN A 348 17.46 3.78 5.21
CA ASN A 348 18.82 3.92 4.70
C ASN A 348 19.29 2.57 4.14
N SER A 349 19.30 2.44 2.81
CA SER A 349 19.71 1.20 2.11
C SER A 349 19.03 -0.05 2.69
N GLY A 350 17.71 0.02 2.86
CA GLY A 350 16.89 -1.04 3.43
C GLY A 350 16.90 -1.14 4.96
N ASN A 351 17.86 -0.49 5.65
CA ASN A 351 17.81 -0.42 7.13
C ASN A 351 16.73 0.55 7.58
N LEU A 352 15.96 0.12 8.57
CA LEU A 352 14.93 0.93 9.21
C LEU A 352 15.42 1.45 10.55
N ASN A 353 15.37 2.77 10.71
CA ASN A 353 15.71 3.43 11.97
C ASN A 353 14.42 3.95 12.59
N PRO A 354 13.96 3.40 13.73
CA PRO A 354 12.71 3.84 14.34
C PRO A 354 12.79 5.32 14.73
N LEU A 355 11.75 6.06 14.39
CA LEU A 355 11.61 7.48 14.73
C LEU A 355 10.56 7.63 15.83
N LEU A 356 9.33 7.98 15.46
CA LEU A 356 8.25 8.24 16.39
C LEU A 356 7.02 7.40 16.03
N THR A 357 6.19 7.15 17.02
CA THR A 357 4.85 6.59 16.84
C THR A 357 3.82 7.66 17.12
N TYR A 358 2.86 7.79 16.21
CA TYR A 358 1.78 8.75 16.26
C TYR A 358 0.49 8.02 16.61
N ALA A 359 -0.05 8.28 17.79
CA ALA A 359 -1.37 7.80 18.16
C ALA A 359 -2.42 8.56 17.35
N VAL A 360 -3.15 7.87 16.50
CA VAL A 360 -4.19 8.45 15.63
C VAL A 360 -5.60 8.29 16.21
N GLY A 361 -5.70 7.91 17.47
CA GLY A 361 -6.97 7.76 18.19
C GLY A 361 -7.77 6.50 17.83
N ASN A 362 -7.59 5.95 16.65
CA ASN A 362 -8.26 4.75 16.13
C ASN A 362 -7.29 3.93 15.26
N THR A 363 -7.67 2.68 14.96
CA THR A 363 -6.88 1.83 14.07
C THR A 363 -6.96 2.34 12.64
N PRO A 364 -5.83 2.75 12.00
CA PRO A 364 -5.83 3.13 10.60
C PRO A 364 -6.08 1.91 9.72
N SER A 365 -6.86 2.04 8.64
CA SER A 365 -7.11 0.97 7.68
C SER A 365 -6.34 1.13 6.36
N SER A 366 -5.91 2.32 6.03
CA SER A 366 -5.09 2.61 4.86
C SER A 366 -4.36 3.95 5.03
N ILE A 367 -3.19 4.07 4.42
CA ILE A 367 -2.39 5.29 4.43
C ILE A 367 -1.95 5.58 2.99
N ALA A 368 -1.99 6.85 2.59
CA ALA A 368 -1.43 7.33 1.33
C ALA A 368 -0.57 8.57 1.57
N VAL A 369 0.50 8.72 0.81
CA VAL A 369 1.40 9.88 0.87
C VAL A 369 1.32 10.63 -0.45
N ALA A 370 1.02 11.93 -0.39
CA ALA A 370 0.98 12.77 -1.58
C ALA A 370 2.41 13.05 -2.07
N PRO A 371 2.61 13.05 -3.41
CA PRO A 371 3.90 13.33 -4.04
C PRO A 371 4.37 14.78 -3.85
#